data_7a9f784b32d1c4d35b0c74fcd18e56cc
#
_entry.id   7a9f784b32d1c4d35b0c74fcd18e56cc
#
_cell.length_a   1.000
_cell.length_b   1.000
_cell.length_c   1.000
_cell.angle_alpha   90.00
_cell.angle_beta   90.00
_cell.angle_gamma   90.00
#
_symmetry.space_group_name_H-M   'P 1'
#
loop_
_entity.id
_entity.type
_entity.pdbx_description
1 polymer ?
#
loop_
_entity_poly.entity_id
_entity_poly.type
_entity_poly.pdbx_seq_one_letter_code
_entity_poly.pdbx_strand_id
1 'polypeptide(L)'
;GYYQSYLLVKETIKQILEGLPAGVAFDRYHQDRHFELFEPCVQANIIAPADLMGYRNHPVYIRGSRHTPLPERAVRDAMRTLCELMKEEENAIVRAILGHFVFVYIHPYMDGNGRTARFIMNSMLVTGGYDWVIIPTERREEYMRALEIASVENDITKFCEFIATLLK
;
A
#
# COMPACT_ATOMS: atom_id res chain seq x y z
N GLY A 1 -11.64 -0.15 12.18
CA GLY A 1 -10.75 0.90 11.70
C GLY A 1 -9.27 0.50 11.72
N TYR A 2 -8.37 1.44 12.00
CA TYR A 2 -6.92 1.19 11.91
C TYR A 2 -6.44 -0.05 12.69
N TYR A 3 -6.94 -0.24 13.92
CA TYR A 3 -6.59 -1.39 14.74
C TYR A 3 -7.06 -2.72 14.13
N GLN A 4 -8.23 -2.78 13.55
CA GLN A 4 -8.74 -3.99 12.89
C GLN A 4 -7.90 -4.32 11.64
N SER A 5 -7.61 -3.31 10.80
CA SER A 5 -6.68 -3.48 9.69
C SER A 5 -5.31 -3.99 10.14
N TYR A 6 -4.78 -3.49 11.28
CA TYR A 6 -3.53 -3.98 11.84
C TYR A 6 -3.62 -5.46 12.29
N LEU A 7 -4.73 -5.89 12.89
CA LEU A 7 -4.93 -7.30 13.26
C LEU A 7 -4.95 -8.20 12.01
N LEU A 8 -5.60 -7.76 10.95
CA LEU A 8 -5.61 -8.48 9.67
C LEU A 8 -4.20 -8.56 9.05
N VAL A 9 -3.39 -7.51 9.19
CA VAL A 9 -1.99 -7.52 8.76
C VAL A 9 -1.19 -8.58 9.54
N LYS A 10 -1.37 -8.66 10.87
CA LYS A 10 -0.71 -9.70 11.68
C LYS A 10 -1.10 -11.11 11.26
N GLU A 11 -2.37 -11.35 11.00
CA GLU A 11 -2.85 -12.65 10.51
C GLU A 11 -2.26 -12.96 9.13
N THR A 12 -2.19 -11.98 8.23
CA THR A 12 -1.56 -12.15 6.92
C THR A 12 -0.07 -12.50 7.03
N ILE A 13 0.66 -11.82 7.91
CA ILE A 13 2.08 -12.12 8.17
C ILE A 13 2.22 -13.57 8.67
N LYS A 14 1.38 -14.00 9.61
CA LYS A 14 1.37 -15.36 10.12
C LYS A 14 1.17 -16.38 8.98
N GLN A 15 0.18 -16.17 8.13
CA GLN A 15 -0.09 -17.07 7.00
C GLN A 15 1.08 -17.13 5.99
N ILE A 16 1.75 -16.00 5.74
CA ILE A 16 2.95 -16.00 4.89
C ILE A 16 4.07 -16.82 5.55
N LEU A 17 4.30 -16.65 6.84
CA LEU A 17 5.30 -17.44 7.58
C LEU A 17 4.95 -18.93 7.66
N GLU A 18 3.67 -19.28 7.57
CA GLU A 18 3.17 -20.65 7.49
C GLU A 18 3.20 -21.23 6.05
N GLY A 19 3.68 -20.45 5.07
CA GLY A 19 3.93 -20.93 3.70
C GLY A 19 3.03 -20.34 2.61
N LEU A 20 2.12 -19.40 2.93
CA LEU A 20 1.39 -18.69 1.88
C LEU A 20 2.36 -17.76 1.13
N PRO A 21 2.51 -17.86 -0.21
CA PRO A 21 3.37 -16.95 -0.95
C PRO A 21 2.97 -15.48 -0.73
N ALA A 22 3.95 -14.62 -0.44
CA ALA A 22 3.70 -13.23 -0.05
C ALA A 22 2.93 -12.42 -1.11
N GLY A 23 3.22 -12.64 -2.40
CA GLY A 23 2.49 -12.00 -3.50
C GLY A 23 1.03 -12.48 -3.61
N VAL A 24 0.76 -13.76 -3.26
CA VAL A 24 -0.62 -14.28 -3.18
C VAL A 24 -1.36 -13.65 -2.00
N ALA A 25 -0.67 -13.46 -0.86
CA ALA A 25 -1.24 -12.77 0.29
C ALA A 25 -1.56 -11.31 -0.03
N PHE A 26 -0.69 -10.60 -0.78
CA PHE A 26 -0.96 -9.25 -1.25
C PHE A 26 -2.26 -9.19 -2.07
N ASP A 27 -2.36 -10.02 -3.11
CA ASP A 27 -3.51 -10.07 -4.02
C ASP A 27 -4.84 -10.34 -3.26
N ARG A 28 -4.80 -11.28 -2.30
CA ARG A 28 -5.98 -11.68 -1.52
C ARG A 28 -6.45 -10.63 -0.53
N TYR A 29 -5.52 -9.97 0.18
CA TYR A 29 -5.87 -9.22 1.39
C TYR A 29 -5.79 -7.69 1.28
N HIS A 30 -5.33 -7.11 0.15
CA HIS A 30 -5.24 -5.65 0.07
C HIS A 30 -6.61 -4.96 0.09
N GLN A 31 -7.66 -5.59 -0.46
CA GLN A 31 -9.03 -5.07 -0.42
C GLN A 31 -9.64 -5.20 0.97
N ASP A 32 -9.46 -6.34 1.63
CA ASP A 32 -9.98 -6.58 2.98
C ASP A 32 -9.38 -5.58 3.98
N ARG A 33 -8.07 -5.30 3.86
CA ARG A 33 -7.40 -4.29 4.69
C ARG A 33 -7.94 -2.90 4.47
N HIS A 34 -8.26 -2.54 3.25
CA HIS A 34 -8.87 -1.27 2.92
C HIS A 34 -10.29 -1.18 3.52
N PHE A 35 -11.09 -2.22 3.37
CA PHE A 35 -12.43 -2.29 3.95
C PHE A 35 -12.39 -2.09 5.47
N GLU A 36 -11.52 -2.83 6.19
CA GLU A 36 -11.38 -2.74 7.64
C GLU A 36 -10.97 -1.33 8.14
N LEU A 37 -10.22 -0.56 7.34
CA LEU A 37 -9.88 0.83 7.70
C LEU A 37 -11.12 1.71 7.85
N PHE A 38 -12.14 1.49 7.03
CA PHE A 38 -13.31 2.33 6.91
C PHE A 38 -14.58 1.70 7.46
N GLU A 39 -14.55 0.45 7.89
CA GLU A 39 -15.69 -0.26 8.46
C GLU A 39 -16.41 0.54 9.58
N PRO A 40 -15.71 1.22 10.53
CA PRO A 40 -16.38 2.08 11.50
C PRO A 40 -17.13 3.28 10.88
N CYS A 41 -16.68 3.78 9.73
CA CYS A 41 -17.38 4.84 9.01
C CYS A 41 -18.66 4.31 8.35
N VAL A 42 -18.66 3.04 7.93
CA VAL A 42 -19.87 2.36 7.44
C VAL A 42 -20.85 2.16 8.57
N GLN A 43 -20.41 1.66 9.74
CA GLN A 43 -21.25 1.48 10.92
C GLN A 43 -21.85 2.80 11.41
N ALA A 44 -21.12 3.91 11.28
CA ALA A 44 -21.60 5.25 11.60
C ALA A 44 -22.47 5.89 10.50
N ASN A 45 -22.78 5.18 9.41
CA ASN A 45 -23.51 5.68 8.23
C ASN A 45 -22.87 6.92 7.57
N ILE A 46 -21.54 7.07 7.65
CA ILE A 46 -20.79 8.15 6.99
C ILE A 46 -20.43 7.76 5.55
N ILE A 47 -20.18 6.47 5.31
CA ILE A 47 -19.82 5.91 4.00
C ILE A 47 -20.78 4.75 3.71
N ALA A 48 -21.31 4.67 2.50
CA ALA A 48 -22.11 3.51 2.11
C ALA A 48 -21.19 2.28 1.87
N PRO A 49 -21.61 1.05 2.26
CA PRO A 49 -20.80 -0.14 2.01
C PRO A 49 -20.39 -0.32 0.56
N ALA A 50 -21.25 0.06 -0.38
CA ALA A 50 -20.99 0.00 -1.82
C ALA A 50 -19.81 0.86 -2.26
N ASP A 51 -19.53 1.98 -1.55
CA ASP A 51 -18.43 2.89 -1.87
C ASP A 51 -17.06 2.33 -1.48
N LEU A 52 -17.03 1.29 -0.64
CA LEU A 52 -15.81 0.57 -0.26
C LEU A 52 -15.56 -0.69 -1.08
N MET A 53 -16.51 -1.09 -1.93
CA MET A 53 -16.40 -2.31 -2.71
C MET A 53 -15.58 -2.08 -3.98
N GLY A 54 -14.42 -2.72 -4.06
CA GLY A 54 -13.55 -2.67 -5.23
C GLY A 54 -12.72 -1.40 -5.33
N TYR A 55 -12.25 -1.10 -6.53
CA TYR A 55 -11.43 0.08 -6.80
C TYR A 55 -12.30 1.30 -7.10
N ARG A 56 -11.70 2.49 -6.97
CA ARG A 56 -12.38 3.76 -7.30
C ARG A 56 -12.89 3.76 -8.74
N ASN A 57 -14.02 4.40 -8.91
CA ASN A 57 -14.68 4.59 -10.20
C ASN A 57 -14.76 6.08 -10.61
N HIS A 58 -14.03 6.94 -9.91
CA HIS A 58 -13.90 8.37 -10.16
C HIS A 58 -12.43 8.81 -10.16
N PRO A 59 -12.10 9.91 -10.88
CA PRO A 59 -10.79 10.52 -10.79
C PRO A 59 -10.50 11.00 -9.36
N VAL A 60 -9.22 10.91 -8.95
CA VAL A 60 -8.73 11.41 -7.67
C VAL A 60 -7.50 12.28 -7.89
N TYR A 61 -7.27 13.21 -6.97
CA TYR A 61 -6.09 14.05 -6.93
C TYR A 61 -5.40 13.92 -5.58
N ILE A 62 -4.07 13.85 -5.60
CA ILE A 62 -3.28 13.77 -4.38
C ILE A 62 -2.94 15.19 -3.94
N ARG A 63 -3.43 15.57 -2.77
CA ARG A 63 -3.21 16.91 -2.25
C ARG A 63 -1.73 17.23 -2.11
N GLY A 64 -1.27 18.30 -2.76
CA GLY A 64 0.11 18.77 -2.72
C GLY A 64 1.07 17.99 -3.62
N SER A 65 0.58 17.10 -4.49
CA SER A 65 1.39 16.39 -5.48
C SER A 65 1.08 16.87 -6.90
N ARG A 66 2.10 16.86 -7.75
CA ARG A 66 1.98 17.03 -9.21
C ARG A 66 1.65 15.73 -9.93
N HIS A 67 1.81 14.59 -9.23
CA HIS A 67 1.44 13.30 -9.78
C HIS A 67 -0.07 13.22 -9.96
N THR A 68 -0.49 12.89 -11.18
CA THR A 68 -1.90 12.59 -11.47
C THR A 68 -2.06 11.07 -11.51
N PRO A 69 -2.82 10.49 -10.57
CA PRO A 69 -3.07 9.05 -10.56
C PRO A 69 -3.72 8.57 -11.86
N LEU A 70 -3.56 7.28 -12.17
CA LEU A 70 -4.12 6.67 -13.37
C LEU A 70 -5.63 6.96 -13.50
N PRO A 71 -6.17 7.06 -14.75
CA PRO A 71 -7.62 7.15 -14.93
C PRO A 71 -8.28 5.89 -14.35
N GLU A 72 -9.50 6.03 -13.79
CA GLU A 72 -10.23 4.97 -13.10
C GLU A 72 -10.36 3.68 -13.91
N ARG A 73 -10.53 3.79 -15.23
CA ARG A 73 -10.62 2.65 -16.17
C ARG A 73 -9.35 1.80 -16.23
N ALA A 74 -8.19 2.40 -15.94
CA ALA A 74 -6.89 1.71 -15.98
C ALA A 74 -6.52 1.07 -14.63
N VAL A 75 -7.18 1.45 -13.54
CA VAL A 75 -6.82 1.01 -12.18
C VAL A 75 -6.88 -0.51 -12.04
N ARG A 76 -7.91 -1.15 -12.54
CA ARG A 76 -8.10 -2.61 -12.44
C ARG A 76 -6.95 -3.37 -13.12
N ASP A 77 -6.57 -2.97 -14.33
CA ASP A 77 -5.49 -3.62 -15.06
C ASP A 77 -4.14 -3.36 -14.43
N ALA A 78 -3.89 -2.13 -13.97
CA ALA A 78 -2.66 -1.80 -13.26
C ALA A 78 -2.52 -2.58 -11.94
N MET A 79 -3.60 -2.74 -11.17
CA MET A 79 -3.59 -3.54 -9.95
C MET A 79 -3.37 -5.02 -10.24
N ARG A 80 -3.97 -5.56 -11.30
CA ARG A 80 -3.72 -6.94 -11.73
C ARG A 80 -2.23 -7.15 -12.05
N THR A 81 -1.65 -6.26 -12.85
CA THR A 81 -0.22 -6.31 -13.17
C THR A 81 0.65 -6.20 -11.90
N LEU A 82 0.31 -5.30 -10.97
CA LEU A 82 1.01 -5.22 -9.69
C LEU A 82 0.93 -6.54 -8.91
N CYS A 83 -0.25 -7.17 -8.86
CA CYS A 83 -0.42 -8.47 -8.17
C CYS A 83 0.45 -9.56 -8.82
N GLU A 84 0.54 -9.60 -10.14
CA GLU A 84 1.39 -10.54 -10.88
C GLU A 84 2.87 -10.31 -10.55
N LEU A 85 3.35 -9.07 -10.64
CA LEU A 85 4.73 -8.72 -10.30
C LEU A 85 5.07 -9.01 -8.83
N MET A 86 4.13 -8.78 -7.92
CA MET A 86 4.32 -9.12 -6.50
C MET A 86 4.42 -10.63 -6.25
N LYS A 87 3.82 -11.47 -7.11
CA LYS A 87 3.94 -12.94 -7.04
C LYS A 87 5.27 -13.44 -7.60
N GLU A 88 5.80 -12.76 -8.60
CA GLU A 88 7.06 -13.12 -9.27
C GLU A 88 8.30 -12.65 -8.49
N GLU A 89 8.22 -11.51 -7.80
CA GLU A 89 9.35 -10.93 -7.07
C GLU A 89 9.68 -11.75 -5.81
N GLU A 90 10.88 -12.29 -5.74
CA GLU A 90 11.35 -13.11 -4.61
C GLU A 90 12.00 -12.29 -3.50
N ASN A 91 12.62 -11.15 -3.84
CA ASN A 91 13.30 -10.31 -2.86
C ASN A 91 12.29 -9.50 -2.02
N ALA A 92 12.28 -9.73 -0.71
CA ALA A 92 11.33 -9.12 0.21
C ALA A 92 11.45 -7.59 0.27
N ILE A 93 12.68 -7.03 0.20
CA ILE A 93 12.88 -5.57 0.20
C ILE A 93 12.36 -4.96 -1.09
N VAL A 94 12.69 -5.55 -2.24
CA VAL A 94 12.21 -5.08 -3.55
C VAL A 94 10.68 -5.12 -3.56
N ARG A 95 10.09 -6.23 -3.15
CA ARG A 95 8.65 -6.41 -3.05
C ARG A 95 8.00 -5.37 -2.10
N ALA A 96 8.63 -5.09 -0.96
CA ALA A 96 8.13 -4.11 0.00
C ALA A 96 8.16 -2.68 -0.58
N ILE A 97 9.28 -2.27 -1.15
CA ILE A 97 9.49 -0.92 -1.68
C ILE A 97 8.63 -0.70 -2.93
N LEU A 98 8.71 -1.60 -3.91
CA LEU A 98 7.94 -1.47 -5.15
C LEU A 98 6.45 -1.68 -4.91
N GLY A 99 6.06 -2.64 -4.07
CA GLY A 99 4.66 -2.84 -3.71
C GLY A 99 4.04 -1.60 -3.06
N HIS A 100 4.77 -0.95 -2.15
CA HIS A 100 4.34 0.32 -1.57
C HIS A 100 4.24 1.42 -2.63
N PHE A 101 5.34 1.67 -3.35
CA PHE A 101 5.42 2.78 -4.29
C PHE A 101 4.40 2.66 -5.43
N VAL A 102 4.36 1.51 -6.12
CA VAL A 102 3.46 1.30 -7.24
C VAL A 102 1.99 1.35 -6.79
N PHE A 103 1.68 0.83 -5.59
CA PHE A 103 0.33 0.93 -5.04
C PHE A 103 -0.11 2.39 -4.83
N VAL A 104 0.74 3.25 -4.23
CA VAL A 104 0.39 4.68 -4.06
C VAL A 104 0.40 5.43 -5.39
N TYR A 105 1.21 5.02 -6.36
CA TYR A 105 1.23 5.58 -7.72
C TYR A 105 -0.09 5.30 -8.46
N ILE A 106 -0.58 4.06 -8.42
CA ILE A 106 -1.87 3.67 -9.00
C ILE A 106 -3.02 4.39 -8.29
N HIS A 107 -2.92 4.53 -6.96
CA HIS A 107 -3.93 5.14 -6.09
C HIS A 107 -5.30 4.49 -6.25
N PRO A 108 -5.44 3.18 -5.97
CA PRO A 108 -6.61 2.40 -6.38
C PRO A 108 -7.91 2.74 -5.66
N TYR A 109 -7.87 3.42 -4.51
CA TYR A 109 -9.03 3.76 -3.70
C TYR A 109 -9.27 5.25 -3.62
N MET A 110 -10.47 5.67 -3.19
CA MET A 110 -10.81 7.08 -2.99
C MET A 110 -10.04 7.70 -1.82
N ASP A 111 -9.77 6.91 -0.76
CA ASP A 111 -8.92 7.29 0.40
C ASP A 111 -8.24 6.04 0.97
N GLY A 112 -7.32 6.23 1.91
CA GLY A 112 -6.64 5.14 2.63
C GLY A 112 -5.45 4.53 1.88
N ASN A 113 -5.15 4.95 0.66
CA ASN A 113 -4.08 4.37 -0.15
C ASN A 113 -2.72 4.36 0.57
N GLY A 114 -2.32 5.46 1.20
CA GLY A 114 -1.05 5.54 1.93
C GLY A 114 -1.01 4.65 3.18
N ARG A 115 -2.14 4.46 3.88
CA ARG A 115 -2.23 3.55 5.04
C ARG A 115 -2.10 2.09 4.58
N THR A 116 -2.86 1.73 3.56
CA THR A 116 -2.82 0.38 2.96
C THR A 116 -1.42 0.07 2.41
N ALA A 117 -0.80 0.99 1.69
CA ALA A 117 0.56 0.81 1.16
C ALA A 117 1.60 0.57 2.27
N ARG A 118 1.54 1.29 3.38
CA ARG A 118 2.43 1.03 4.53
C ARG A 118 2.19 -0.33 5.17
N PHE A 119 0.95 -0.81 5.23
CA PHE A 119 0.67 -2.17 5.68
C PHE A 119 1.22 -3.23 4.72
N ILE A 120 1.08 -3.00 3.40
CA ILE A 120 1.67 -3.87 2.38
C ILE A 120 3.19 -3.95 2.57
N MET A 121 3.87 -2.80 2.62
CA MET A 121 5.32 -2.71 2.81
C MET A 121 5.76 -3.49 4.05
N ASN A 122 5.14 -3.23 5.19
CA ASN A 122 5.49 -3.88 6.44
C ASN A 122 5.22 -5.39 6.45
N SER A 123 4.13 -5.84 5.81
CA SER A 123 3.89 -7.29 5.65
C SER A 123 5.04 -7.97 4.90
N MET A 124 5.55 -7.33 3.83
CA MET A 124 6.64 -7.87 3.02
C MET A 124 7.99 -7.81 3.77
N LEU A 125 8.25 -6.72 4.49
CA LEU A 125 9.48 -6.58 5.28
C LEU A 125 9.54 -7.62 6.40
N VAL A 126 8.51 -7.71 7.24
CA VAL A 126 8.50 -8.62 8.39
C VAL A 126 8.61 -10.07 7.95
N THR A 127 7.93 -10.46 6.87
CA THR A 127 8.02 -11.83 6.34
C THR A 127 9.34 -12.11 5.63
N GLY A 128 10.10 -11.06 5.28
CA GLY A 128 11.48 -11.15 4.80
C GLY A 128 12.54 -11.12 5.90
N GLY A 129 12.14 -11.10 7.17
CA GLY A 129 13.06 -11.10 8.32
C GLY A 129 13.52 -9.71 8.78
N TYR A 130 12.88 -8.64 8.30
CA TYR A 130 13.16 -7.25 8.71
C TYR A 130 12.19 -6.78 9.78
N ASP A 131 12.58 -5.75 10.52
CA ASP A 131 11.72 -5.12 11.51
C ASP A 131 10.55 -4.35 10.87
N TRP A 132 9.50 -4.17 11.67
CA TRP A 132 8.39 -3.29 11.30
C TRP A 132 8.85 -1.84 11.20
N VAL A 133 8.65 -1.24 10.04
CA VAL A 133 9.02 0.16 9.77
C VAL A 133 7.88 1.11 10.13
N ILE A 134 8.19 2.08 10.98
CA ILE A 134 7.32 3.22 11.29
C ILE A 134 7.94 4.47 10.67
N ILE A 135 7.16 5.20 9.87
CA ILE A 135 7.58 6.50 9.35
C ILE A 135 7.29 7.55 10.43
N PRO A 136 8.32 8.15 11.06
CA PRO A 136 8.12 9.16 12.10
C PRO A 136 7.39 10.39 11.54
N THR A 137 6.55 11.00 12.37
CA THR A 137 5.79 12.20 11.97
C THR A 137 6.71 13.33 11.54
N GLU A 138 7.86 13.48 12.21
CA GLU A 138 8.90 14.49 11.93
C GLU A 138 9.54 14.29 10.56
N ARG A 139 9.54 13.06 10.04
CA ARG A 139 10.10 12.73 8.72
C ARG A 139 9.03 12.61 7.63
N ARG A 140 7.79 13.00 7.94
CA ARG A 140 6.67 12.89 6.98
C ARG A 140 6.92 13.69 5.70
N GLU A 141 7.47 14.88 5.81
CA GLU A 141 7.77 15.72 4.62
C GLU A 141 8.83 15.09 3.72
N GLU A 142 9.89 14.54 4.30
CA GLU A 142 10.93 13.81 3.58
C GLU A 142 10.35 12.62 2.81
N TYR A 143 9.52 11.83 3.48
CA TYR A 143 8.81 10.70 2.88
C TYR A 143 7.90 11.13 1.71
N MET A 144 7.11 12.19 1.88
CA MET A 144 6.22 12.68 0.83
C MET A 144 7.02 13.23 -0.36
N ARG A 145 8.14 13.91 -0.10
CA ARG A 145 9.03 14.41 -1.15
C ARG A 145 9.69 13.27 -1.93
N ALA A 146 10.12 12.21 -1.25
CA ALA A 146 10.70 11.04 -1.90
C ALA A 146 9.69 10.36 -2.84
N LEU A 147 8.44 10.22 -2.41
CA LEU A 147 7.35 9.70 -3.25
C LEU A 147 7.02 10.63 -4.43
N GLU A 148 7.07 11.94 -4.23
CA GLU A 148 6.84 12.92 -5.30
C GLU A 148 7.90 12.80 -6.40
N ILE A 149 9.18 12.75 -6.03
CA ILE A 149 10.29 12.53 -6.97
C ILE A 149 10.08 11.23 -7.73
N ALA A 150 9.81 10.13 -7.00
CA ALA A 150 9.58 8.84 -7.62
C ALA A 150 8.42 8.86 -8.62
N SER A 151 7.33 9.57 -8.30
CA SER A 151 6.11 9.60 -9.12
C SER A 151 6.21 10.55 -10.32
N VAL A 152 6.93 11.66 -10.20
CA VAL A 152 6.95 12.74 -11.21
C VAL A 152 8.22 12.67 -12.07
N GLU A 153 9.35 12.28 -11.47
CA GLU A 153 10.66 12.24 -12.15
C GLU A 153 11.07 10.83 -12.55
N ASN A 154 10.26 9.80 -12.19
CA ASN A 154 10.53 8.38 -12.41
C ASN A 154 11.86 7.92 -11.79
N ASP A 155 12.25 8.53 -10.65
CA ASP A 155 13.44 8.18 -9.89
C ASP A 155 13.08 7.72 -8.47
N ILE A 156 13.09 6.42 -8.24
CA ILE A 156 12.74 5.80 -6.95
C ILE A 156 13.91 5.87 -5.93
N THR A 157 15.08 6.31 -6.33
CA THR A 157 16.29 6.26 -5.51
C THR A 157 16.09 6.92 -4.15
N LYS A 158 15.49 8.12 -4.10
CA LYS A 158 15.25 8.84 -2.84
C LYS A 158 14.28 8.11 -1.91
N PHE A 159 13.31 7.40 -2.47
CA PHE A 159 12.39 6.60 -1.68
C PHE A 159 13.08 5.34 -1.12
N CYS A 160 13.92 4.67 -1.92
CA CYS A 160 14.75 3.56 -1.46
C CYS A 160 15.71 3.98 -0.34
N GLU A 161 16.44 5.09 -0.53
CA GLU A 161 17.34 5.65 0.49
C GLU A 161 16.58 5.96 1.79
N PHE A 162 15.42 6.61 1.69
CA PHE A 162 14.58 6.93 2.85
C PHE A 162 14.18 5.66 3.63
N ILE A 163 13.64 4.66 2.94
CA ILE A 163 13.24 3.40 3.60
C ILE A 163 14.47 2.70 4.20
N ALA A 164 15.61 2.67 3.50
CA ALA A 164 16.84 2.05 3.99
C ALA A 164 17.31 2.67 5.33
N THR A 165 17.11 3.97 5.56
CA THR A 165 17.44 4.61 6.84
C THR A 165 16.55 4.15 8.01
N LEU A 166 15.40 3.55 7.72
CA LEU A 166 14.45 3.06 8.72
C LEU A 166 14.57 1.56 9.00
N LEU A 167 15.26 0.83 8.13
CA LEU A 167 15.53 -0.61 8.31
C LEU A 167 16.59 -0.82 9.39
N LYS A 168 16.37 -1.84 10.23
CA LYS A 168 17.32 -2.29 11.25
C LYS A 168 17.65 -3.76 10.99
#